data_7dc349fbf1b6b999098da9120ff452b9
#
_entry.id   7dc349fbf1b6b999098da9120ff452b9
#
_cell.length_a   1.000
_cell.length_b   1.000
_cell.length_c   1.000
_cell.angle_alpha   90.00
_cell.angle_beta   90.00
_cell.angle_gamma   90.00
#
_symmetry.space_group_name_H-M   'P 1'
#
loop_
_entity.id
_entity.type
_entity.pdbx_description
1 polymer ?
#
loop_
_entity_poly.entity_id
_entity_poly.type
_entity_poly.pdbx_seq_one_letter_code
_entity_poly.pdbx_strand_id
1 'polypeptide(L)'
;SLTEAIKLMGGEDDKQVRISFDENHISFEFEETMVMSRLMEGEYFNVDRMIKVDVPTMITTDRSGLGESLERALLLIKEDDKKIPLIMQNEGMLLKLSLKSKIGALEEAVMANNNGESVRLGINPRYLLDIIKVIDNDEIAFGLSKPKAPVLISGEGYKYIVLPVNIPA
;
A
#
# COMPACT_ATOMS: atom_id res chain seq x y z
N SER A 1 -10.43 -10.72 -11.68
CA SER A 1 -11.76 -11.34 -11.56
C SER A 1 -12.72 -10.58 -10.65
N LEU A 2 -12.38 -10.28 -9.39
CA LEU A 2 -13.25 -9.47 -8.52
C LEU A 2 -13.56 -8.09 -9.12
N THR A 3 -12.56 -7.39 -9.64
CA THR A 3 -12.75 -6.09 -10.32
C THR A 3 -13.70 -6.18 -11.51
N GLU A 4 -13.66 -7.25 -12.27
CA GLU A 4 -14.57 -7.45 -13.40
C GLU A 4 -15.99 -7.79 -12.92
N ALA A 5 -16.12 -8.61 -11.87
CA ALA A 5 -17.42 -8.88 -11.26
C ALA A 5 -18.07 -7.58 -10.75
N ILE A 6 -17.30 -6.73 -10.03
CA ILE A 6 -17.78 -5.43 -9.53
C ILE A 6 -18.22 -4.51 -10.68
N LYS A 7 -17.45 -4.42 -11.76
CA LYS A 7 -17.83 -3.61 -12.93
C LYS A 7 -19.13 -4.06 -13.59
N LEU A 8 -19.34 -5.38 -13.67
CA LEU A 8 -20.54 -5.97 -14.28
C LEU A 8 -21.76 -5.84 -13.38
N MET A 9 -21.60 -5.84 -12.07
CA MET A 9 -22.71 -5.63 -11.12
C MET A 9 -23.35 -4.25 -11.21
N GLY A 10 -22.64 -3.24 -11.76
CA GLY A 10 -23.15 -1.86 -11.79
C GLY A 10 -23.38 -1.32 -10.37
N GLY A 11 -23.29 -0.03 -10.15
CA GLY A 11 -23.36 0.57 -8.80
C GLY A 11 -24.76 0.66 -8.17
N GLU A 12 -25.62 -0.33 -8.32
CA GLU A 12 -26.92 -0.37 -7.65
C GLU A 12 -26.80 -1.14 -6.32
N ASP A 13 -27.08 -0.45 -5.22
CA ASP A 13 -26.82 -0.93 -3.85
C ASP A 13 -27.74 -2.08 -3.37
N ASP A 14 -28.85 -2.36 -4.05
CA ASP A 14 -29.86 -3.30 -3.59
C ASP A 14 -29.82 -4.69 -4.28
N LYS A 15 -28.84 -4.96 -5.12
CA LYS A 15 -28.76 -6.24 -5.83
C LYS A 15 -28.09 -7.32 -4.96
N GLN A 16 -28.77 -8.45 -4.86
CA GLN A 16 -28.19 -9.63 -4.20
C GLN A 16 -27.21 -10.35 -5.14
N VAL A 17 -26.04 -10.63 -4.61
CA VAL A 17 -25.00 -11.42 -5.28
C VAL A 17 -24.85 -12.75 -4.56
N ARG A 18 -25.03 -13.87 -5.29
CA ARG A 18 -24.72 -15.19 -4.76
C ARG A 18 -23.24 -15.49 -5.06
N ILE A 19 -22.48 -15.79 -4.02
CA ILE A 19 -21.09 -16.23 -4.14
C ILE A 19 -21.02 -17.71 -3.81
N SER A 20 -20.52 -18.52 -4.74
CA SER A 20 -20.28 -19.93 -4.57
C SER A 20 -18.82 -20.26 -4.89
N PHE A 21 -18.24 -21.20 -4.18
CA PHE A 21 -16.87 -21.64 -4.44
C PHE A 21 -16.72 -23.14 -4.20
N ASP A 22 -15.86 -23.75 -4.98
CA ASP A 22 -15.37 -25.12 -4.81
C ASP A 22 -13.83 -25.10 -4.61
N GLU A 23 -13.18 -26.25 -4.74
CA GLU A 23 -11.72 -26.35 -4.57
C GLU A 23 -10.91 -25.56 -5.61
N ASN A 24 -11.48 -25.30 -6.79
CA ASN A 24 -10.75 -24.71 -7.93
C ASN A 24 -11.35 -23.42 -8.46
N HIS A 25 -12.62 -23.15 -8.15
CA HIS A 25 -13.36 -22.04 -8.75
C HIS A 25 -14.13 -21.23 -7.72
N ILE A 26 -14.34 -19.97 -8.05
CA ILE A 26 -15.29 -19.06 -7.41
C ILE A 26 -16.24 -18.53 -8.46
N SER A 27 -17.54 -18.50 -8.18
CA SER A 27 -18.55 -17.90 -9.04
C SER A 27 -19.33 -16.81 -8.31
N PHE A 28 -19.69 -15.80 -9.06
CA PHE A 28 -20.54 -14.67 -8.67
C PHE A 28 -21.76 -14.69 -9.57
N GLU A 29 -22.93 -14.89 -9.01
CA GLU A 29 -24.20 -14.90 -9.74
C GLU A 29 -25.04 -13.71 -9.30
N PHE A 30 -25.48 -12.92 -10.24
CA PHE A 30 -26.35 -11.78 -10.03
C PHE A 30 -27.23 -11.58 -11.28
N GLU A 31 -28.52 -11.42 -11.06
CA GLU A 31 -29.54 -11.36 -12.13
C GLU A 31 -29.39 -12.55 -13.11
N GLU A 32 -29.21 -12.28 -14.40
CA GLU A 32 -28.99 -13.28 -15.45
C GLU A 32 -27.50 -13.49 -15.76
N THR A 33 -26.60 -12.93 -14.94
CA THR A 33 -25.15 -12.96 -15.20
C THR A 33 -24.45 -13.87 -14.20
N MET A 34 -23.54 -14.71 -14.73
CA MET A 34 -22.60 -15.49 -13.94
C MET A 34 -21.17 -15.15 -14.33
N VAL A 35 -20.35 -14.82 -13.33
CA VAL A 35 -18.91 -14.62 -13.50
C VAL A 35 -18.19 -15.73 -12.76
N MET A 36 -17.43 -16.56 -13.47
CA MET A 36 -16.62 -17.63 -12.89
C MET A 36 -15.14 -17.31 -13.01
N SER A 37 -14.38 -17.56 -11.96
CA SER A 37 -12.94 -17.41 -11.93
C SER A 37 -12.27 -18.62 -11.30
N ARG A 38 -11.12 -19.00 -11.85
CA ARG A 38 -10.29 -20.04 -11.24
C ARG A 38 -9.59 -19.51 -10.01
N LEU A 39 -9.57 -20.31 -8.94
CA LEU A 39 -8.78 -20.04 -7.75
C LEU A 39 -7.29 -20.30 -8.03
N MET A 40 -6.43 -19.55 -7.36
CA MET A 40 -4.99 -19.80 -7.40
C MET A 40 -4.68 -20.98 -6.47
N GLU A 41 -3.83 -21.87 -6.93
CA GLU A 41 -3.34 -22.97 -6.11
C GLU A 41 -2.33 -22.48 -5.08
N GLY A 42 -2.34 -23.07 -3.89
CA GLY A 42 -1.40 -22.81 -2.81
C GLY A 42 -2.05 -22.37 -1.52
N GLU A 43 -1.29 -22.48 -0.44
CA GLU A 43 -1.72 -21.97 0.84
C GLU A 43 -1.66 -20.44 0.88
N TYR A 44 -2.72 -19.82 1.42
CA TYR A 44 -2.71 -18.39 1.70
C TYR A 44 -1.68 -18.08 2.78
N PHE A 45 -0.84 -17.08 2.57
CA PHE A 45 0.20 -16.77 3.55
C PHE A 45 -0.39 -16.29 4.88
N ASN A 46 0.30 -16.63 5.96
CA ASN A 46 -0.13 -16.29 7.31
C ASN A 46 0.05 -14.81 7.60
N VAL A 47 -1.00 -14.02 7.30
CA VAL A 47 -1.02 -12.56 7.51
C VAL A 47 -0.82 -12.21 8.99
N ASP A 48 -1.33 -13.02 9.92
CA ASP A 48 -1.20 -12.76 11.36
C ASP A 48 0.27 -12.70 11.81
N ARG A 49 1.13 -13.51 11.21
CA ARG A 49 2.58 -13.45 11.49
C ARG A 49 3.22 -12.18 10.96
N MET A 50 2.71 -11.65 9.85
CA MET A 50 3.24 -10.42 9.24
C MET A 50 2.76 -9.17 9.97
N ILE A 51 1.57 -9.22 10.57
CA ILE A 51 0.98 -8.10 11.34
C ILE A 51 1.59 -8.00 12.74
N LYS A 52 2.01 -9.12 13.33
CA LYS A 52 2.64 -9.18 14.65
C LYS A 52 4.14 -8.87 14.59
N VAL A 53 4.50 -7.81 13.88
CA VAL A 53 5.88 -7.33 13.83
C VAL A 53 6.10 -6.35 14.97
N ASP A 54 7.22 -6.50 15.67
CA ASP A 54 7.68 -5.46 16.60
C ASP A 54 8.06 -4.22 15.80
N VAL A 55 7.44 -3.09 16.10
CA VAL A 55 7.62 -1.81 15.40
C VAL A 55 8.16 -0.75 16.37
N PRO A 56 9.46 -0.80 16.69
CA PRO A 56 10.08 0.10 17.65
C PRO A 56 10.08 1.57 17.20
N THR A 57 9.88 1.82 15.92
CA THR A 57 9.81 3.19 15.38
C THR A 57 8.40 3.46 14.84
N MET A 58 7.76 4.49 15.36
CA MET A 58 6.47 4.98 14.87
C MET A 58 6.65 6.37 14.26
N ILE A 59 6.07 6.57 13.11
CA ILE A 59 6.06 7.84 12.38
C ILE A 59 4.62 8.22 12.11
N THR A 60 4.23 9.42 12.50
CA THR A 60 2.90 9.96 12.17
C THR A 60 3.08 11.24 11.36
N THR A 61 2.39 11.35 10.25
CA THR A 61 2.47 12.50 9.34
C THR A 61 1.11 12.85 8.76
N ASP A 62 0.98 14.07 8.25
CA ASP A 62 -0.20 14.50 7.51
C ASP A 62 -0.40 13.65 6.25
N ARG A 63 -1.61 13.10 6.11
CA ARG A 63 -1.97 12.22 5.00
C ARG A 63 -1.95 12.95 3.65
N SER A 64 -2.50 14.17 3.62
CA SER A 64 -2.60 14.94 2.38
C SER A 64 -1.23 15.35 1.85
N GLY A 65 -0.37 15.92 2.70
CA GLY A 65 0.97 16.33 2.31
C GLY A 65 1.85 15.17 1.85
N LEU A 66 1.73 14.00 2.52
CA LEU A 66 2.40 12.79 2.05
C LEU A 66 1.83 12.32 0.72
N GLY A 67 0.51 12.33 0.54
CA GLY A 67 -0.16 11.95 -0.70
C GLY A 67 0.32 12.76 -1.89
N GLU A 68 0.35 14.09 -1.75
CA GLU A 68 0.86 15.00 -2.78
C GLU A 68 2.32 14.72 -3.15
N SER A 69 3.18 14.46 -2.16
CA SER A 69 4.59 14.10 -2.41
C SER A 69 4.71 12.78 -3.17
N LEU A 70 3.88 11.80 -2.87
CA LEU A 70 3.83 10.52 -3.58
C LEU A 70 3.33 10.68 -5.03
N GLU A 71 2.33 11.53 -5.26
CA GLU A 71 1.84 11.84 -6.60
C GLU A 71 2.95 12.48 -7.45
N ARG A 72 3.69 13.46 -6.90
CA ARG A 72 4.85 14.04 -7.58
C ARG A 72 5.94 13.01 -7.86
N ALA A 73 6.23 12.12 -6.92
CA ALA A 73 7.18 11.04 -7.11
C ALA A 73 6.78 10.11 -8.28
N LEU A 74 5.49 9.81 -8.40
CA LEU A 74 4.98 8.93 -9.47
C LEU A 74 5.12 9.55 -10.87
N LEU A 75 5.12 10.88 -11.01
CA LEU A 75 5.37 11.55 -12.29
C LEU A 75 6.77 11.26 -12.84
N LEU A 76 7.72 10.91 -11.97
CA LEU A 76 9.09 10.58 -12.34
C LEU A 76 9.29 9.08 -12.64
N ILE A 77 8.26 8.25 -12.52
CA ILE A 77 8.32 6.80 -12.76
C ILE A 77 7.52 6.46 -14.02
N LYS A 78 8.22 6.06 -15.08
CA LYS A 78 7.56 5.55 -16.30
C LYS A 78 7.02 4.15 -16.08
N GLU A 79 6.06 3.73 -16.93
CA GLU A 79 5.46 2.39 -16.83
C GLU A 79 6.48 1.25 -16.92
N ASP A 80 7.53 1.43 -17.70
CA ASP A 80 8.62 0.45 -17.85
C ASP A 80 9.60 0.41 -16.66
N ASP A 81 9.63 1.47 -15.83
CA ASP A 81 10.56 1.65 -14.72
C ASP A 81 9.89 1.38 -13.34
N LYS A 82 8.92 0.47 -13.27
CA LYS A 82 8.13 0.15 -12.05
C LYS A 82 8.94 -0.29 -10.81
N LYS A 83 10.24 -0.51 -10.97
CA LYS A 83 11.14 -0.98 -9.90
C LYS A 83 11.90 0.15 -9.20
N ILE A 84 11.70 1.41 -9.61
CA ILE A 84 12.37 2.54 -8.97
C ILE A 84 11.78 2.75 -7.57
N PRO A 85 12.58 2.63 -6.49
CA PRO A 85 12.09 2.85 -5.14
C PRO A 85 12.00 4.34 -4.82
N LEU A 86 10.95 4.72 -4.10
CA LEU A 86 10.98 5.92 -3.29
C LEU A 86 11.72 5.60 -2.00
N ILE A 87 12.76 6.33 -1.68
CA ILE A 87 13.50 6.19 -0.43
C ILE A 87 12.81 7.05 0.62
N MET A 88 12.43 6.42 1.72
CA MET A 88 11.87 7.07 2.90
C MET A 88 12.87 7.00 4.03
N GLN A 89 13.08 8.10 4.75
CA GLN A 89 13.93 8.16 5.93
C GLN A 89 13.34 9.15 6.94
N ASN A 90 13.11 8.68 8.16
CA ASN A 90 12.75 9.55 9.26
C ASN A 90 14.00 10.18 9.90
N GLU A 91 13.97 11.49 10.10
CA GLU A 91 15.06 12.26 10.68
C GLU A 91 14.51 13.45 11.45
N GLY A 92 14.67 13.45 12.76
CA GLY A 92 14.10 14.49 13.62
C GLY A 92 12.58 14.56 13.44
N MET A 93 12.06 15.73 13.13
CA MET A 93 10.63 15.97 12.89
C MET A 93 10.26 15.92 11.40
N LEU A 94 11.03 15.21 10.60
CA LEU A 94 10.83 15.13 9.16
C LEU A 94 10.79 13.68 8.70
N LEU A 95 9.93 13.41 7.73
CA LEU A 95 9.97 12.25 6.86
C LEU A 95 10.53 12.69 5.51
N LYS A 96 11.80 12.37 5.26
CA LYS A 96 12.48 12.67 4.01
C LYS A 96 12.10 11.64 2.94
N LEU A 97 11.79 12.13 1.75
CA LEU A 97 11.41 11.37 0.58
C LEU A 97 12.37 11.69 -0.55
N SER A 98 13.00 10.68 -1.11
CA SER A 98 13.87 10.88 -2.26
C SER A 98 13.70 9.78 -3.31
N LEU A 99 13.76 10.19 -4.58
CA LEU A 99 13.64 9.30 -5.72
C LEU A 99 14.55 9.82 -6.84
N LYS A 100 15.22 8.90 -7.52
CA LYS A 100 16.00 9.22 -8.72
C LYS A 100 15.63 8.27 -9.84
N SER A 101 15.26 8.85 -10.98
CA SER A 101 14.92 8.13 -12.21
C SER A 101 15.75 8.63 -13.39
N LYS A 102 15.51 8.06 -14.57
CA LYS A 102 16.15 8.52 -15.82
C LYS A 102 15.67 9.90 -16.28
N ILE A 103 14.49 10.32 -15.83
CA ILE A 103 13.84 11.56 -16.27
C ILE A 103 13.91 12.67 -15.23
N GLY A 104 14.40 12.39 -14.02
CA GLY A 104 14.53 13.40 -12.97
C GLY A 104 14.78 12.82 -11.60
N ALA A 105 14.84 13.72 -10.63
CA ALA A 105 14.96 13.37 -9.21
C ALA A 105 13.96 14.18 -8.39
N LEU A 106 13.56 13.63 -7.26
CA LEU A 106 12.72 14.26 -6.25
C LEU A 106 13.44 14.18 -4.91
N GLU A 107 13.50 15.29 -4.20
CA GLU A 107 13.92 15.37 -2.80
C GLU A 107 12.92 16.26 -2.08
N GLU A 108 12.15 15.68 -1.19
CA GLU A 108 11.12 16.35 -0.41
C GLU A 108 11.20 15.94 1.05
N ALA A 109 10.58 16.73 1.91
CA ALA A 109 10.40 16.41 3.31
C ALA A 109 9.01 16.85 3.76
N VAL A 110 8.31 15.96 4.45
CA VAL A 110 7.04 16.26 5.09
C VAL A 110 7.23 16.27 6.61
N MET A 111 6.48 17.13 7.30
CA MET A 111 6.49 17.15 8.77
C MET A 111 5.98 15.83 9.31
N ALA A 112 6.67 15.29 10.30
CA ALA A 112 6.32 14.02 10.90
C ALA A 112 6.72 13.97 12.38
N ASN A 113 5.87 13.38 13.19
CA ASN A 113 6.23 13.00 14.56
C ASN A 113 6.91 11.63 14.50
N ASN A 114 8.16 11.59 14.94
CA ASN A 114 8.97 10.38 14.96
C ASN A 114 9.19 9.92 16.41
N ASN A 115 8.88 8.66 16.68
CA ASN A 115 9.20 8.02 17.95
C ASN A 115 10.00 6.74 17.64
N GLY A 116 11.28 6.74 18.00
CA GLY A 116 12.20 5.63 17.75
C GLY A 116 13.42 6.02 16.92
N GLU A 117 14.14 5.01 16.43
CA GLU A 117 15.37 5.21 15.67
C GLU A 117 15.10 5.63 14.22
N SER A 118 16.11 6.26 13.60
CA SER A 118 16.05 6.57 12.17
C SER A 118 16.13 5.28 11.34
N VAL A 119 15.15 5.09 10.48
CA VAL A 119 15.08 3.96 9.54
C VAL A 119 15.04 4.50 8.13
N ARG A 120 15.95 3.97 7.28
CA ARG A 120 15.99 4.28 5.85
C ARG A 120 15.58 3.04 5.06
N LEU A 121 14.53 3.15 4.24
CA LEU A 121 13.99 2.05 3.45
C LEU A 121 13.53 2.52 2.06
N GLY A 122 13.50 1.59 1.12
CA GLY A 122 12.88 1.80 -0.19
C GLY A 122 11.45 1.27 -0.20
N ILE A 123 10.54 1.98 -0.79
CA ILE A 123 9.13 1.58 -0.93
C ILE A 123 8.64 1.84 -2.35
N ASN A 124 7.67 1.07 -2.80
CA ASN A 124 6.96 1.41 -4.03
C ASN A 124 5.94 2.53 -3.75
N PRO A 125 6.12 3.74 -4.30
CA PRO A 125 5.25 4.87 -3.99
C PRO A 125 3.81 4.64 -4.43
N ARG A 126 3.55 3.81 -5.44
CA ARG A 126 2.20 3.47 -5.90
C ARG A 126 1.41 2.73 -4.82
N TYR A 127 2.03 1.71 -4.21
CA TYR A 127 1.34 0.94 -3.15
C TYR A 127 1.04 1.79 -1.94
N LEU A 128 1.94 2.71 -1.59
CA LEU A 128 1.69 3.62 -0.49
C LEU A 128 0.59 4.63 -0.83
N LEU A 129 0.57 5.16 -2.05
CA LEU A 129 -0.49 6.07 -2.49
C LEU A 129 -1.86 5.38 -2.55
N ASP A 130 -1.92 4.12 -2.98
CA ASP A 130 -3.17 3.34 -3.00
C ASP A 130 -3.76 3.19 -1.59
N ILE A 131 -2.92 3.02 -0.57
CA ILE A 131 -3.34 2.99 0.84
C ILE A 131 -3.85 4.37 1.28
N ILE A 132 -3.10 5.43 0.98
CA ILE A 132 -3.46 6.81 1.35
C ILE A 132 -4.82 7.22 0.78
N LYS A 133 -5.17 6.76 -0.42
CA LYS A 133 -6.44 7.06 -1.08
C LYS A 133 -7.67 6.42 -0.43
N VAL A 134 -7.49 5.35 0.33
CA VAL A 134 -8.60 4.62 0.99
C VAL A 134 -8.67 4.86 2.50
N ILE A 135 -7.74 5.62 3.06
CA ILE A 135 -7.77 6.02 4.47
C ILE A 135 -8.48 7.37 4.57
N ASP A 136 -9.45 7.48 5.48
CA ASP A 136 -10.22 8.71 5.70
C ASP A 136 -9.59 9.63 6.78
N ASN A 137 -8.65 9.11 7.59
CA ASN A 137 -7.99 9.87 8.63
C ASN A 137 -7.12 11.01 8.06
N ASP A 138 -7.02 12.13 8.76
CA ASP A 138 -6.15 13.25 8.38
C ASP A 138 -4.66 12.92 8.56
N GLU A 139 -4.34 12.05 9.49
CA GLU A 139 -2.99 11.57 9.74
C GLU A 139 -2.83 10.10 9.39
N ILE A 140 -1.63 9.72 8.99
CA ILE A 140 -1.23 8.35 8.73
C ILE A 140 -0.06 7.95 9.64
N ALA A 141 -0.17 6.77 10.25
CA ALA A 141 0.85 6.23 11.14
C ALA A 141 1.55 5.03 10.51
N PHE A 142 2.88 5.07 10.51
CA PHE A 142 3.77 4.02 10.02
C PHE A 142 4.51 3.37 11.19
N GLY A 143 4.44 2.06 11.27
CA GLY A 143 5.28 1.26 12.14
C GLY A 143 6.48 0.71 11.36
N LEU A 144 7.68 1.04 11.79
CA LEU A 144 8.93 0.61 11.19
C LEU A 144 9.76 -0.20 12.17
N SER A 145 10.53 -1.15 11.66
CA SER A 145 11.48 -1.95 12.46
C SER A 145 12.87 -1.88 11.85
N LYS A 146 13.10 -2.55 10.75
CA LYS A 146 14.40 -2.62 10.05
C LYS A 146 14.22 -2.27 8.58
N PRO A 147 15.27 -1.88 7.86
CA PRO A 147 15.18 -1.47 6.45
C PRO A 147 14.53 -2.49 5.50
N LYS A 148 14.58 -3.78 5.85
CA LYS A 148 13.99 -4.89 5.06
C LYS A 148 12.76 -5.52 5.70
N ALA A 149 12.33 -5.04 6.87
CA ALA A 149 11.12 -5.52 7.51
C ALA A 149 9.88 -4.88 6.88
N PRO A 150 8.71 -5.54 6.95
CA PRO A 150 7.47 -4.95 6.48
C PRO A 150 7.18 -3.63 7.19
N VAL A 151 6.67 -2.66 6.44
CA VAL A 151 6.11 -1.41 6.97
C VAL A 151 4.67 -1.68 7.35
N LEU A 152 4.31 -1.44 8.59
CA LEU A 152 2.94 -1.57 9.08
C LEU A 152 2.27 -0.19 9.06
N ILE A 153 1.12 -0.11 8.45
CA ILE A 153 0.26 1.08 8.48
C ILE A 153 -1.02 0.68 9.17
N SER A 154 -1.36 1.33 10.28
CA SER A 154 -2.52 0.94 11.08
C SER A 154 -3.30 2.14 11.58
N GLY A 155 -4.60 1.97 11.65
CA GLY A 155 -5.57 2.89 12.23
C GLY A 155 -6.75 2.13 12.80
N GLU A 156 -7.81 2.85 13.14
CA GLU A 156 -9.02 2.24 13.63
C GLU A 156 -9.71 1.42 12.52
N GLY A 157 -9.86 0.12 12.75
CA GLY A 157 -10.54 -0.80 11.83
C GLY A 157 -9.70 -1.31 10.64
N TYR A 158 -8.44 -0.89 10.48
CA TYR A 158 -7.62 -1.37 9.38
C TYR A 158 -6.14 -1.59 9.74
N LYS A 159 -5.51 -2.49 8.99
CA LYS A 159 -4.05 -2.69 8.97
C LYS A 159 -3.60 -2.98 7.55
N TYR A 160 -2.58 -2.28 7.11
CA TYR A 160 -1.90 -2.51 5.84
C TYR A 160 -0.46 -2.90 6.08
N ILE A 161 0.05 -3.78 5.23
CA ILE A 161 1.45 -4.19 5.21
C ILE A 161 2.02 -3.83 3.84
N VAL A 162 3.12 -3.09 3.84
CA VAL A 162 3.86 -2.81 2.61
C VAL A 162 5.27 -3.37 2.74
N LEU A 163 5.65 -4.19 1.77
CA LEU A 163 7.00 -4.75 1.75
C LEU A 163 7.98 -3.73 1.17
N PRO A 164 9.12 -3.49 1.84
CA PRO A 164 10.16 -2.66 1.30
C PRO A 164 10.74 -3.27 0.01
N VAL A 165 11.23 -2.40 -0.86
CA VAL A 165 11.96 -2.78 -2.06
C VAL A 165 13.45 -2.48 -1.88
N ASN A 166 14.29 -3.21 -2.59
CA ASN A 166 15.74 -2.99 -2.51
C ASN A 166 16.10 -1.59 -3.01
N ILE A 167 16.94 -0.89 -2.25
CA ILE A 167 17.54 0.36 -2.68
C ILE A 167 18.76 -0.03 -3.54
N PRO A 168 18.85 0.43 -4.80
CA PRO A 168 20.05 0.22 -5.59
C PRO A 168 21.28 0.83 -4.90
N ALA A 169 22.41 0.15 -5.01
CA ALA A 169 23.68 0.62 -4.46
C ALA A 169 24.17 1.88 -5.19
#